data_8dcc14cde429fde8d88120ccf74c9c59
#
_entry.id   8dcc14cde429fde8d88120ccf74c9c59
#
_cell.length_a   1.000
_cell.length_b   1.000
_cell.length_c   1.000
_cell.angle_alpha   90.00
_cell.angle_beta   90.00
_cell.angle_gamma   90.00
#
_symmetry.space_group_name_H-M   'P 1'
#
loop_
_entity.id
_entity.type
_entity.pdbx_description
1 polymer ?
#
loop_
_entity_poly.entity_id
_entity_poly.type
_entity_poly.pdbx_seq_one_letter_code
_entity_poly.pdbx_strand_id
1 'polypeptide(L)'
;MIYCDHCVMPNTRPGINFTKDKEGKNICSACINHKNKENIDYKARFKELEVLCDKYRRMNGKFEYDCAIAVSGGKDSHFQVHIMKEKLGMNPILFSVEDNFTMTEAGKKNLKNLSETFGCHIISLKPDIKTQKKVMLKTFEKYGKPTWFIDRLIYSYPFAMALKFNTPLLVYGENVSYEYGGSDTEETPSAKEIFLNGVASDLNINEFIDDEIKEENLQLFFNPNKDKLDKLNPIYLSYFVKWNSYS
;
A
#
# COMPACT_ATOMS: atom_id res chain seq x y z
N MET A 1 -7.68 -28.15 10.56
CA MET A 1 -6.95 -26.88 10.29
C MET A 1 -5.47 -27.22 10.29
N ILE A 2 -4.73 -26.77 9.29
CA ILE A 2 -3.29 -27.00 9.16
C ILE A 2 -2.58 -25.68 9.45
N TYR A 3 -1.49 -25.73 10.20
CA TYR A 3 -0.66 -24.55 10.50
C TYR A 3 0.72 -24.70 9.88
N CYS A 4 1.32 -23.56 9.59
CA CYS A 4 2.72 -23.48 9.20
C CYS A 4 3.61 -23.80 10.42
N ASP A 5 4.52 -24.76 10.28
CA ASP A 5 5.42 -25.14 11.39
C ASP A 5 6.51 -24.08 11.66
N HIS A 6 6.66 -23.08 10.76
CA HIS A 6 7.66 -22.00 10.88
C HIS A 6 7.09 -20.71 11.47
N CYS A 7 5.81 -20.35 11.18
CA CYS A 7 5.24 -19.06 11.63
C CYS A 7 3.81 -19.16 12.17
N VAL A 8 3.30 -20.38 12.39
CA VAL A 8 1.95 -20.69 12.87
C VAL A 8 0.77 -20.11 12.06
N MET A 9 1.01 -19.67 10.84
CA MET A 9 -0.03 -19.20 9.91
C MET A 9 -1.02 -20.33 9.63
N PRO A 10 -2.35 -20.13 9.76
CA PRO A 10 -3.34 -21.14 9.42
C PRO A 10 -3.58 -21.20 7.91
N ASN A 11 -3.91 -22.41 7.41
CA ASN A 11 -4.26 -22.59 5.99
C ASN A 11 -5.63 -22.04 5.60
N THR A 12 -6.34 -21.42 6.52
CA THR A 12 -7.62 -20.75 6.29
C THR A 12 -7.46 -19.29 5.80
N ARG A 13 -6.23 -18.73 5.82
CA ARG A 13 -6.00 -17.41 5.28
C ARG A 13 -6.24 -17.41 3.76
N PRO A 14 -7.08 -16.49 3.22
CA PRO A 14 -7.34 -16.43 1.80
C PRO A 14 -6.06 -16.25 0.96
N GLY A 15 -5.90 -17.08 -0.07
CA GLY A 15 -4.77 -17.02 -0.99
C GLY A 15 -3.47 -17.65 -0.50
N ILE A 16 -3.39 -18.10 0.78
CA ILE A 16 -2.19 -18.74 1.31
C ILE A 16 -2.01 -20.15 0.72
N ASN A 17 -0.79 -20.48 0.32
CA ASN A 17 -0.41 -21.81 -0.14
C ASN A 17 0.51 -22.49 0.88
N PHE A 18 0.41 -23.84 0.98
CA PHE A 18 1.21 -24.67 1.86
C PHE A 18 1.92 -25.76 1.06
N THR A 19 3.18 -26.00 1.40
CA THR A 19 3.97 -27.12 0.87
C THR A 19 4.69 -27.83 2.03
N LYS A 20 5.45 -28.87 1.71
CA LYS A 20 6.37 -29.50 2.66
C LYS A 20 7.78 -28.97 2.43
N ASP A 21 8.49 -28.66 3.51
CA ASP A 21 9.93 -28.38 3.44
C ASP A 21 10.76 -29.68 3.35
N LYS A 22 12.09 -29.55 3.35
CA LYS A 22 13.01 -30.69 3.24
C LYS A 22 12.94 -31.67 4.40
N GLU A 23 12.38 -31.24 5.55
CA GLU A 23 12.19 -32.05 6.75
C GLU A 23 10.75 -32.62 6.85
N GLY A 24 9.91 -32.39 5.83
CA GLY A 24 8.53 -32.82 5.79
C GLY A 24 7.56 -31.95 6.62
N LYS A 25 8.01 -30.82 7.15
CA LYS A 25 7.20 -29.84 7.89
C LYS A 25 6.36 -28.99 6.95
N ASN A 26 5.20 -28.54 7.43
CA ASN A 26 4.37 -27.60 6.68
C ASN A 26 5.02 -26.22 6.64
N ILE A 27 5.17 -25.67 5.46
CA ILE A 27 5.66 -24.31 5.24
C ILE A 27 4.71 -23.52 4.37
N CYS A 28 4.32 -22.33 4.80
CA CYS A 28 3.43 -21.44 4.03
C CYS A 28 4.20 -20.59 3.00
N SER A 29 3.49 -20.10 1.99
CA SER A 29 4.06 -19.24 0.94
C SER A 29 4.77 -18.01 1.50
N ALA A 30 4.25 -17.36 2.56
CA ALA A 30 4.93 -16.23 3.20
C ALA A 30 6.33 -16.60 3.74
N CYS A 31 6.47 -17.75 4.41
CA CYS A 31 7.76 -18.21 4.90
C CYS A 31 8.72 -18.61 3.77
N ILE A 32 8.20 -19.14 2.67
CA ILE A 32 9.00 -19.41 1.47
C ILE A 32 9.50 -18.11 0.87
N ASN A 33 8.60 -17.13 0.67
CA ASN A 33 8.95 -15.83 0.14
C ASN A 33 9.99 -15.12 1.02
N HIS A 34 9.83 -15.21 2.35
CA HIS A 34 10.81 -14.63 3.28
C HIS A 34 12.20 -15.27 3.14
N LYS A 35 12.29 -16.60 3.01
CA LYS A 35 13.56 -17.28 2.75
C LYS A 35 14.18 -16.89 1.39
N ASN A 36 13.35 -16.73 0.36
CA ASN A 36 13.81 -16.35 -0.98
C ASN A 36 14.47 -14.96 -0.99
N LYS A 37 14.06 -14.04 -0.10
CA LYS A 37 14.68 -12.72 0.02
C LYS A 37 16.16 -12.74 0.38
N GLU A 38 16.65 -13.78 1.03
CA GLU A 38 18.08 -13.93 1.35
C GLU A 38 18.97 -14.04 0.10
N ASN A 39 18.39 -14.46 -1.03
CA ASN A 39 19.10 -14.67 -2.30
C ASN A 39 18.96 -13.47 -3.25
N ILE A 40 18.30 -12.38 -2.83
CA ILE A 40 18.08 -11.22 -3.69
C ILE A 40 19.28 -10.29 -3.67
N ASP A 41 19.76 -9.89 -4.86
CA ASP A 41 20.75 -8.83 -4.99
C ASP A 41 20.10 -7.44 -4.88
N TYR A 42 19.89 -7.00 -3.65
CA TYR A 42 19.34 -5.67 -3.39
C TYR A 42 20.24 -4.52 -3.87
N LYS A 43 21.53 -4.73 -4.11
CA LYS A 43 22.38 -3.70 -4.70
C LYS A 43 22.06 -3.49 -6.18
N ALA A 44 21.83 -4.57 -6.91
CA ALA A 44 21.38 -4.47 -8.29
C ALA A 44 19.99 -3.84 -8.38
N ARG A 45 19.04 -4.28 -7.54
CA ARG A 45 17.68 -3.71 -7.50
C ARG A 45 17.66 -2.24 -7.10
N PHE A 46 18.53 -1.81 -6.20
CA PHE A 46 18.63 -0.39 -5.82
C PHE A 46 19.10 0.46 -7.01
N LYS A 47 20.04 -0.04 -7.83
CA LYS A 47 20.44 0.63 -9.08
C LYS A 47 19.29 0.72 -10.09
N GLU A 48 18.44 -0.30 -10.16
CA GLU A 48 17.22 -0.23 -10.98
C GLU A 48 16.28 0.87 -10.49
N LEU A 49 16.15 1.03 -9.16
CA LEU A 49 15.37 2.11 -8.56
C LEU A 49 15.96 3.49 -8.88
N GLU A 50 17.28 3.65 -8.81
CA GLU A 50 17.98 4.90 -9.19
C GLU A 50 17.65 5.27 -10.64
N VAL A 51 17.80 4.32 -11.57
CA VAL A 51 17.49 4.51 -12.99
C VAL A 51 16.00 4.85 -13.20
N LEU A 52 15.11 4.21 -12.44
CA LEU A 52 13.69 4.50 -12.48
C LEU A 52 13.42 5.92 -11.99
N CYS A 53 13.98 6.32 -10.84
CA CYS A 53 13.82 7.64 -10.26
C CYS A 53 14.32 8.75 -11.20
N ASP A 54 15.44 8.54 -11.88
CA ASP A 54 16.01 9.50 -12.81
C ASP A 54 15.07 9.83 -13.98
N LYS A 55 14.18 8.90 -14.37
CA LYS A 55 13.14 9.17 -15.38
C LYS A 55 12.10 10.18 -14.90
N TYR A 56 11.87 10.27 -13.60
CA TYR A 56 10.84 11.13 -13.00
C TYR A 56 11.41 12.36 -12.32
N ARG A 57 12.70 12.35 -12.00
CA ARG A 57 13.38 13.44 -11.34
C ARG A 57 13.24 14.72 -12.14
N ARG A 58 12.41 15.65 -11.64
CA ARG A 58 12.13 16.95 -12.26
C ARG A 58 11.88 16.83 -13.78
N MET A 59 11.07 15.87 -14.19
CA MET A 59 10.81 15.58 -15.61
C MET A 59 10.60 16.83 -16.42
N ASN A 60 11.73 17.44 -16.87
CA ASN A 60 11.79 18.63 -17.70
C ASN A 60 11.09 19.86 -17.08
N GLY A 61 11.05 20.00 -15.76
CA GLY A 61 10.29 21.04 -15.08
C GLY A 61 8.77 20.90 -15.23
N LYS A 62 8.29 19.75 -15.70
CA LYS A 62 6.89 19.52 -16.03
C LYS A 62 6.04 19.22 -14.80
N PHE A 63 6.65 18.70 -13.73
CA PHE A 63 5.95 18.31 -12.50
C PHE A 63 6.55 19.04 -11.31
N GLU A 64 5.70 19.44 -10.36
CA GLU A 64 6.14 20.08 -9.12
C GLU A 64 6.80 19.07 -8.17
N TYR A 65 6.38 17.78 -8.25
CA TYR A 65 6.88 16.67 -7.44
C TYR A 65 7.40 15.55 -8.33
N ASP A 66 8.51 14.93 -7.89
CA ASP A 66 9.14 13.83 -8.63
C ASP A 66 8.40 12.51 -8.43
N CYS A 67 7.81 12.33 -7.25
CA CYS A 67 7.03 11.14 -6.90
C CYS A 67 5.98 11.44 -5.84
N ALA A 68 5.00 10.56 -5.74
CA ALA A 68 4.04 10.52 -4.65
C ALA A 68 4.34 9.31 -3.75
N ILE A 69 4.16 9.45 -2.45
CA ILE A 69 4.36 8.35 -1.49
C ILE A 69 3.08 8.19 -0.65
N ALA A 70 2.54 6.98 -0.61
CA ALA A 70 1.44 6.62 0.27
C ALA A 70 1.99 6.38 1.69
N VAL A 71 1.51 7.14 2.68
CA VAL A 71 2.05 7.14 4.05
C VAL A 71 0.96 7.00 5.10
N SER A 72 1.29 6.29 6.20
CA SER A 72 0.45 6.16 7.39
C SER A 72 1.01 6.87 8.62
N GLY A 73 2.26 7.37 8.54
CA GLY A 73 3.00 7.94 9.67
C GLY A 73 3.75 6.89 10.50
N GLY A 74 3.63 5.60 10.20
CA GLY A 74 4.39 4.53 10.85
C GLY A 74 5.88 4.53 10.46
N LYS A 75 6.67 3.62 11.06
CA LYS A 75 8.10 3.47 10.78
C LYS A 75 8.38 3.23 9.29
N ASP A 76 7.55 2.43 8.64
CA ASP A 76 7.71 2.09 7.23
C ASP A 76 7.52 3.32 6.34
N SER A 77 6.59 4.22 6.70
CA SER A 77 6.43 5.51 6.03
C SER A 77 7.67 6.40 6.14
N HIS A 78 8.29 6.44 7.33
CA HIS A 78 9.54 7.17 7.54
C HIS A 78 10.67 6.58 6.71
N PHE A 79 10.76 5.26 6.66
CA PHE A 79 11.75 4.56 5.83
C PHE A 79 11.57 4.84 4.34
N GLN A 80 10.31 4.80 3.84
CA GLN A 80 10.01 5.13 2.44
C GLN A 80 10.47 6.55 2.09
N VAL A 81 10.10 7.53 2.91
CA VAL A 81 10.47 8.93 2.67
C VAL A 81 11.98 9.12 2.76
N HIS A 82 12.65 8.47 3.74
CA HIS A 82 14.10 8.50 3.85
C HIS A 82 14.79 7.96 2.58
N ILE A 83 14.35 6.81 2.06
CA ILE A 83 14.93 6.26 0.83
C ILE A 83 14.70 7.21 -0.36
N MET A 84 13.45 7.62 -0.58
CA MET A 84 13.13 8.42 -1.76
C MET A 84 13.74 9.83 -1.70
N LYS A 85 13.68 10.49 -0.56
CA LYS A 85 14.16 11.86 -0.42
C LYS A 85 15.64 11.95 -0.08
N GLU A 86 16.09 11.29 0.99
CA GLU A 86 17.45 11.46 1.51
C GLU A 86 18.48 10.65 0.71
N LYS A 87 18.15 9.41 0.30
CA LYS A 87 19.07 8.56 -0.46
C LYS A 87 19.03 8.86 -1.95
N LEU A 88 17.83 9.04 -2.51
CA LEU A 88 17.64 9.22 -3.96
C LEU A 88 17.46 10.69 -4.37
N GLY A 89 17.37 11.63 -3.43
CA GLY A 89 17.25 13.06 -3.70
C GLY A 89 15.99 13.45 -4.48
N MET A 90 14.91 12.67 -4.35
CA MET A 90 13.62 12.98 -4.96
C MET A 90 12.89 14.08 -4.20
N ASN A 91 11.97 14.79 -4.86
CA ASN A 91 11.05 15.72 -4.23
C ASN A 91 9.65 15.11 -4.14
N PRO A 92 9.31 14.38 -3.04
CA PRO A 92 8.05 13.69 -2.92
C PRO A 92 6.93 14.59 -2.40
N ILE A 93 5.68 14.27 -2.83
CA ILE A 93 4.45 14.64 -2.13
C ILE A 93 3.90 13.41 -1.40
N LEU A 94 3.39 13.60 -0.19
CA LEU A 94 2.92 12.51 0.66
C LEU A 94 1.38 12.50 0.69
N PHE A 95 0.77 11.33 0.53
CA PHE A 95 -0.68 11.14 0.63
C PHE A 95 -1.01 10.20 1.78
N SER A 96 -1.93 10.63 2.64
CA SER A 96 -2.35 9.89 3.82
C SER A 96 -3.87 9.81 3.94
N VAL A 97 -4.37 8.78 4.61
CA VAL A 97 -5.77 8.66 5.02
C VAL A 97 -5.81 8.60 6.55
N GLU A 98 -6.61 9.47 7.14
CA GLU A 98 -6.81 9.53 8.59
C GLU A 98 -8.09 8.79 8.97
N ASP A 99 -7.94 7.61 9.57
CA ASP A 99 -9.08 6.86 10.08
C ASP A 99 -9.71 7.54 11.30
N ASN A 100 -11.04 7.67 11.30
CA ASN A 100 -11.77 8.32 12.39
C ASN A 100 -11.77 7.50 13.71
N PHE A 101 -11.47 6.20 13.67
CA PHE A 101 -11.62 5.31 14.81
C PHE A 101 -10.30 4.81 15.39
N THR A 102 -9.28 4.61 14.56
CA THR A 102 -8.02 3.97 14.97
C THR A 102 -6.84 4.93 15.06
N MET A 103 -6.99 6.16 14.55
CA MET A 103 -5.92 7.15 14.59
C MET A 103 -5.67 7.62 16.04
N THR A 104 -4.57 7.14 16.63
CA THR A 104 -4.13 7.54 17.97
C THR A 104 -3.44 8.91 17.96
N GLU A 105 -3.30 9.55 19.12
CA GLU A 105 -2.53 10.79 19.26
C GLU A 105 -1.05 10.59 18.85
N ALA A 106 -0.48 9.43 19.17
CA ALA A 106 0.87 9.06 18.71
C ALA A 106 0.94 8.97 17.17
N GLY A 107 -0.07 8.35 16.53
CA GLY A 107 -0.15 8.27 15.08
C GLY A 107 -0.25 9.64 14.41
N LYS A 108 -1.06 10.55 14.94
CA LYS A 108 -1.15 11.95 14.47
C LYS A 108 0.19 12.67 14.60
N LYS A 109 0.85 12.53 15.75
CA LYS A 109 2.16 13.13 16.01
C LYS A 109 3.21 12.57 15.05
N ASN A 110 3.21 11.27 14.80
CA ASN A 110 4.15 10.64 13.87
C ASN A 110 3.94 11.12 12.44
N LEU A 111 2.68 11.26 11.98
CA LEU A 111 2.37 11.77 10.65
C LEU A 111 2.85 13.23 10.50
N LYS A 112 2.60 14.07 11.51
CA LYS A 112 3.12 15.44 11.56
C LYS A 112 4.64 15.47 11.53
N ASN A 113 5.28 14.64 12.36
CA ASN A 113 6.73 14.53 12.46
C ASN A 113 7.38 14.09 11.14
N LEU A 114 6.72 13.22 10.39
CA LEU A 114 7.18 12.79 9.07
C LEU A 114 7.35 13.99 8.11
N SER A 115 6.34 14.87 8.06
CA SER A 115 6.41 16.10 7.25
C SER A 115 7.50 17.05 7.74
N GLU A 116 7.57 17.28 9.03
CA GLU A 116 8.52 18.23 9.64
C GLU A 116 9.98 17.75 9.50
N THR A 117 10.22 16.45 9.73
CA THR A 117 11.58 15.87 9.66
C THR A 117 12.14 15.92 8.25
N PHE A 118 11.33 15.56 7.26
CA PHE A 118 11.79 15.48 5.88
C PHE A 118 11.47 16.74 5.04
N GLY A 119 10.74 17.72 5.61
CA GLY A 119 10.34 18.91 4.85
C GLY A 119 9.50 18.57 3.62
N CYS A 120 8.54 17.63 3.75
CA CYS A 120 7.66 17.21 2.68
C CYS A 120 6.25 17.74 2.88
N HIS A 121 5.57 18.07 1.78
CA HIS A 121 4.14 18.37 1.83
C HIS A 121 3.34 17.07 2.05
N ILE A 122 2.36 17.12 2.95
CA ILE A 122 1.39 16.04 3.18
C ILE A 122 -0.01 16.54 2.85
N ILE A 123 -0.77 15.72 2.14
CA ILE A 123 -2.19 15.91 1.93
C ILE A 123 -2.92 14.70 2.51
N SER A 124 -3.68 14.94 3.57
CA SER A 124 -4.45 13.92 4.27
C SER A 124 -5.92 13.99 3.91
N LEU A 125 -6.52 12.83 3.69
CA LEU A 125 -7.95 12.65 3.61
C LEU A 125 -8.48 12.20 4.96
N LYS A 126 -9.37 12.98 5.56
CA LYS A 126 -10.21 12.54 6.66
C LYS A 126 -11.60 12.24 6.12
N PRO A 127 -12.03 10.98 6.05
CA PRO A 127 -13.33 10.64 5.50
C PRO A 127 -14.48 11.12 6.40
N ASP A 128 -15.65 11.35 5.80
CA ASP A 128 -16.88 11.62 6.57
C ASP A 128 -17.20 10.44 7.50
N ILE A 129 -17.32 10.74 8.78
CA ILE A 129 -17.54 9.73 9.82
C ILE A 129 -18.87 9.00 9.68
N LYS A 130 -19.91 9.67 9.16
CA LYS A 130 -21.24 9.06 8.99
C LYS A 130 -21.20 8.02 7.89
N THR A 131 -20.62 8.39 6.73
CA THR A 131 -20.40 7.48 5.61
C THR A 131 -19.52 6.30 6.04
N GLN A 132 -18.41 6.56 6.73
CA GLN A 132 -17.52 5.51 7.23
C GLN A 132 -18.28 4.50 8.09
N LYS A 133 -19.05 4.95 9.11
CA LYS A 133 -19.82 4.07 9.99
C LYS A 133 -20.82 3.20 9.22
N LYS A 134 -21.56 3.79 8.29
CA LYS A 134 -22.56 3.07 7.51
C LYS A 134 -21.96 2.02 6.59
N VAL A 135 -20.90 2.37 5.86
CA VAL A 135 -20.24 1.41 4.98
C VAL A 135 -19.57 0.30 5.78
N MET A 136 -18.90 0.62 6.90
CA MET A 136 -18.34 -0.38 7.80
C MET A 136 -19.38 -1.37 8.31
N LEU A 137 -20.57 -0.89 8.71
CA LEU A 137 -21.67 -1.76 9.14
C LEU A 137 -22.12 -2.68 8.00
N LYS A 138 -22.41 -2.14 6.82
CA LYS A 138 -22.84 -2.91 5.64
C LYS A 138 -21.81 -3.95 5.22
N THR A 139 -20.52 -3.60 5.22
CA THR A 139 -19.44 -4.54 4.85
C THR A 139 -19.22 -5.60 5.92
N PHE A 140 -19.44 -5.25 7.19
CA PHE A 140 -19.41 -6.23 8.27
C PHE A 140 -20.58 -7.23 8.18
N GLU A 141 -21.80 -6.75 8.04
CA GLU A 141 -23.00 -7.59 7.96
C GLU A 141 -22.99 -8.53 6.74
N LYS A 142 -22.60 -8.00 5.58
CA LYS A 142 -22.65 -8.76 4.33
C LYS A 142 -21.42 -9.64 4.06
N TYR A 143 -20.23 -9.17 4.47
CA TYR A 143 -18.96 -9.78 4.07
C TYR A 143 -18.06 -10.14 5.25
N GLY A 144 -18.42 -9.81 6.49
CA GLY A 144 -17.57 -9.97 7.66
C GLY A 144 -16.30 -9.09 7.64
N LYS A 145 -16.32 -7.95 6.90
CA LYS A 145 -15.16 -7.09 6.65
C LYS A 145 -15.36 -5.67 7.23
N PRO A 146 -15.27 -5.46 8.54
CA PRO A 146 -15.53 -4.15 9.15
C PRO A 146 -14.51 -3.07 8.77
N THR A 147 -13.28 -3.45 8.42
CA THR A 147 -12.20 -2.51 8.10
C THR A 147 -12.12 -2.15 6.62
N TRP A 148 -12.91 -2.82 5.76
CA TRP A 148 -12.82 -2.66 4.29
C TRP A 148 -12.86 -1.20 3.83
N PHE A 149 -13.64 -0.35 4.49
CA PHE A 149 -13.75 1.07 4.14
C PHE A 149 -12.38 1.76 4.16
N ILE A 150 -11.66 1.62 5.26
CA ILE A 150 -10.33 2.23 5.41
C ILE A 150 -9.28 1.50 4.56
N ASP A 151 -9.30 0.17 4.56
CA ASP A 151 -8.38 -0.64 3.77
C ASP A 151 -8.47 -0.30 2.28
N ARG A 152 -9.68 -0.02 1.79
CA ARG A 152 -9.88 0.41 0.40
C ARG A 152 -9.32 1.80 0.14
N LEU A 153 -9.59 2.77 1.03
CA LEU A 153 -9.14 4.16 0.86
C LEU A 153 -7.63 4.31 0.90
N ILE A 154 -6.92 3.60 1.76
CA ILE A 154 -5.46 3.70 1.83
C ILE A 154 -4.77 3.30 0.52
N TYR A 155 -5.44 2.51 -0.32
CA TYR A 155 -4.95 2.15 -1.65
C TYR A 155 -5.52 3.06 -2.75
N SER A 156 -6.82 3.35 -2.75
CA SER A 156 -7.46 4.10 -3.84
C SER A 156 -7.17 5.61 -3.82
N TYR A 157 -7.13 6.21 -2.63
CA TYR A 157 -6.89 7.65 -2.47
C TYR A 157 -5.54 8.12 -3.04
N PRO A 158 -4.39 7.45 -2.75
CA PRO A 158 -3.12 7.86 -3.34
C PRO A 158 -3.11 7.83 -4.87
N PHE A 159 -3.78 6.86 -5.51
CA PHE A 159 -3.91 6.84 -6.97
C PHE A 159 -4.70 8.05 -7.50
N ALA A 160 -5.83 8.35 -6.88
CA ALA A 160 -6.66 9.50 -7.26
C ALA A 160 -5.89 10.81 -7.14
N MET A 161 -5.10 10.94 -6.07
CA MET A 161 -4.30 12.14 -5.81
C MET A 161 -3.08 12.23 -6.72
N ALA A 162 -2.38 11.11 -6.96
CA ALA A 162 -1.26 11.09 -7.92
C ALA A 162 -1.68 11.54 -9.33
N LEU A 163 -2.88 11.13 -9.76
CA LEU A 163 -3.48 11.62 -11.01
C LEU A 163 -3.79 13.13 -10.97
N LYS A 164 -4.39 13.62 -9.87
CA LYS A 164 -4.73 15.05 -9.71
C LYS A 164 -3.49 15.94 -9.68
N PHE A 165 -2.43 15.49 -9.02
CA PHE A 165 -1.15 16.21 -8.92
C PHE A 165 -0.22 15.96 -10.11
N ASN A 166 -0.68 15.16 -11.08
CA ASN A 166 0.13 14.78 -12.23
C ASN A 166 1.52 14.25 -11.82
N THR A 167 1.54 13.36 -10.83
CA THR A 167 2.75 12.75 -10.27
C THR A 167 2.76 11.26 -10.64
N PRO A 168 3.34 10.87 -11.78
CA PRO A 168 3.20 9.52 -12.33
C PRO A 168 3.83 8.43 -11.47
N LEU A 169 4.97 8.68 -10.82
CA LEU A 169 5.61 7.71 -9.94
C LEU A 169 4.92 7.72 -8.58
N LEU A 170 4.23 6.61 -8.24
CA LEU A 170 3.54 6.42 -6.96
C LEU A 170 4.21 5.29 -6.18
N VAL A 171 4.66 5.57 -4.96
CA VAL A 171 5.41 4.63 -4.13
C VAL A 171 4.55 4.11 -2.99
N TYR A 172 4.45 2.80 -2.91
CA TYR A 172 3.94 2.04 -1.76
C TYR A 172 5.10 1.34 -1.04
N GLY A 173 4.90 0.96 0.21
CA GLY A 173 5.91 0.26 1.01
C GLY A 173 6.14 -1.15 0.51
N GLU A 174 5.37 -2.09 1.06
CA GLU A 174 5.48 -3.51 0.79
C GLU A 174 4.31 -4.07 -0.03
N ASN A 175 4.57 -5.16 -0.75
CA ASN A 175 3.51 -6.00 -1.29
C ASN A 175 2.99 -6.93 -0.18
N VAL A 176 1.84 -6.55 0.39
CA VAL A 176 1.19 -7.27 1.51
C VAL A 176 0.91 -8.74 1.16
N SER A 177 0.54 -9.03 -0.09
CA SER A 177 0.27 -10.40 -0.54
C SER A 177 1.54 -11.25 -0.55
N TYR A 178 2.65 -10.70 -1.01
CA TYR A 178 3.94 -11.38 -1.02
C TYR A 178 4.54 -11.52 0.38
N GLU A 179 4.49 -10.47 1.19
CA GLU A 179 5.12 -10.43 2.52
C GLU A 179 4.40 -11.28 3.57
N TYR A 180 3.07 -11.21 3.59
CA TYR A 180 2.28 -11.79 4.68
C TYR A 180 1.41 -12.97 4.25
N GLY A 181 1.64 -13.50 3.03
CA GLY A 181 0.93 -14.66 2.51
C GLY A 181 -0.44 -14.32 1.94
N GLY A 182 -0.46 -14.09 0.67
CA GLY A 182 -1.61 -13.99 -0.22
C GLY A 182 -1.39 -14.92 -1.41
N SER A 183 -1.99 -14.56 -2.55
CA SER A 183 -1.86 -15.30 -3.80
C SER A 183 -0.51 -15.13 -4.49
N ASP A 184 0.24 -14.05 -4.15
CA ASP A 184 1.48 -13.72 -4.83
C ASP A 184 2.63 -14.66 -4.41
N THR A 185 3.15 -15.40 -5.36
CA THR A 185 4.28 -16.31 -5.19
C THR A 185 5.57 -15.71 -5.73
N GLU A 186 5.48 -14.68 -6.56
CA GLU A 186 6.60 -13.97 -7.13
C GLU A 186 6.57 -12.50 -6.71
N GLU A 187 7.75 -11.94 -6.45
CA GLU A 187 7.89 -10.55 -6.11
C GLU A 187 7.86 -9.70 -7.38
N THR A 188 7.06 -8.65 -7.39
CA THR A 188 6.93 -7.71 -8.50
C THR A 188 7.23 -6.29 -8.04
N PRO A 189 7.90 -5.46 -8.87
CA PRO A 189 8.02 -4.04 -8.58
C PRO A 189 6.71 -3.27 -8.76
N SER A 190 5.76 -3.79 -9.53
CA SER A 190 4.53 -3.08 -9.88
C SER A 190 3.47 -3.20 -8.80
N ALA A 191 2.94 -2.06 -8.35
CA ALA A 191 1.80 -1.99 -7.45
C ALA A 191 0.46 -1.69 -8.18
N LYS A 192 0.38 -1.91 -9.49
CA LYS A 192 -0.85 -1.64 -10.27
C LYS A 192 -2.05 -2.45 -9.79
N GLU A 193 -1.81 -3.65 -9.28
CA GLU A 193 -2.85 -4.58 -8.81
C GLU A 193 -3.07 -4.56 -7.30
N ILE A 194 -2.55 -3.54 -6.60
CA ILE A 194 -2.66 -3.43 -5.14
C ILE A 194 -4.11 -3.48 -4.64
N PHE A 195 -5.07 -3.06 -5.47
CA PHE A 195 -6.50 -3.10 -5.17
C PHE A 195 -7.08 -4.52 -5.09
N LEU A 196 -6.40 -5.50 -5.70
CA LEU A 196 -6.83 -6.90 -5.70
C LEU A 196 -6.36 -7.64 -4.45
N ASN A 197 -5.50 -7.01 -3.64
CA ASN A 197 -5.00 -7.60 -2.40
C ASN A 197 -6.14 -7.81 -1.39
N GLY A 198 -6.15 -8.96 -0.76
CA GLY A 198 -7.26 -9.57 -0.04
C GLY A 198 -8.01 -8.71 0.99
N VAL A 199 -7.35 -7.71 1.63
CA VAL A 199 -7.99 -6.83 2.62
C VAL A 199 -8.87 -5.79 1.92
N ALA A 200 -8.34 -5.18 0.85
CA ALA A 200 -9.02 -4.17 0.03
C ALA A 200 -9.81 -4.78 -1.14
N SER A 201 -10.05 -6.10 -1.09
CA SER A 201 -10.65 -6.86 -2.19
C SER A 201 -11.79 -6.11 -2.87
N ASP A 202 -11.89 -6.30 -4.17
CA ASP A 202 -12.86 -5.62 -5.01
C ASP A 202 -14.28 -6.06 -4.63
N LEU A 203 -14.95 -5.21 -3.83
CA LEU A 203 -16.37 -5.32 -3.58
C LEU A 203 -17.10 -4.38 -4.54
N ASN A 204 -18.30 -4.76 -4.95
CA ASN A 204 -19.12 -3.89 -5.76
C ASN A 204 -19.56 -2.67 -4.94
N ILE A 205 -18.90 -1.54 -5.14
CA ILE A 205 -19.12 -0.30 -4.40
C ILE A 205 -20.56 0.20 -4.57
N ASN A 206 -21.18 -0.06 -5.71
CA ASN A 206 -22.57 0.34 -5.98
C ASN A 206 -23.58 -0.32 -5.03
N GLU A 207 -23.25 -1.45 -4.42
CA GLU A 207 -24.10 -2.12 -3.44
C GLU A 207 -24.23 -1.36 -2.12
N PHE A 208 -23.35 -0.38 -1.88
CA PHE A 208 -23.40 0.45 -0.68
C PHE A 208 -24.18 1.74 -0.87
N ILE A 209 -24.50 2.09 -2.14
CA ILE A 209 -25.27 3.28 -2.48
C ILE A 209 -26.74 3.04 -2.16
N ASP A 210 -27.36 3.97 -1.43
CA ASP A 210 -28.77 3.98 -1.04
C ASP A 210 -29.26 5.41 -0.76
N ASP A 211 -30.37 5.54 -0.03
CA ASP A 211 -30.92 6.86 0.33
C ASP A 211 -30.01 7.68 1.24
N GLU A 212 -29.12 7.02 1.99
CA GLU A 212 -28.25 7.64 2.98
C GLU A 212 -26.79 7.77 2.51
N ILE A 213 -26.36 6.93 1.58
CA ILE A 213 -24.99 6.93 1.00
C ILE A 213 -25.12 7.17 -0.49
N LYS A 214 -24.70 8.32 -0.96
CA LYS A 214 -24.73 8.70 -2.37
C LYS A 214 -23.40 8.34 -3.06
N GLU A 215 -23.41 8.25 -4.39
CA GLU A 215 -22.23 7.98 -5.19
C GLU A 215 -21.08 8.96 -4.91
N GLU A 216 -21.41 10.25 -4.73
CA GLU A 216 -20.42 11.29 -4.39
C GLU A 216 -19.67 11.04 -3.09
N ASN A 217 -20.30 10.34 -2.11
CA ASN A 217 -19.65 9.97 -0.86
C ASN A 217 -18.57 8.89 -1.05
N LEU A 218 -18.66 8.15 -2.15
CA LEU A 218 -17.81 6.99 -2.44
C LEU A 218 -16.86 7.19 -3.64
N GLN A 219 -16.77 8.40 -4.22
CA GLN A 219 -15.97 8.67 -5.42
C GLN A 219 -14.50 8.25 -5.30
N LEU A 220 -13.89 8.38 -4.12
CA LEU A 220 -12.49 8.02 -3.89
C LEU A 220 -12.25 6.51 -3.72
N PHE A 221 -13.33 5.71 -3.67
CA PHE A 221 -13.25 4.25 -3.59
C PHE A 221 -13.17 3.57 -4.95
N PHE A 222 -13.59 4.27 -6.01
CA PHE A 222 -13.53 3.72 -7.36
C PHE A 222 -12.10 3.66 -7.86
N ASN A 223 -11.77 2.55 -8.49
CA ASN A 223 -10.50 2.44 -9.20
C ASN A 223 -10.50 3.40 -10.39
N PRO A 224 -9.36 4.05 -10.66
CA PRO A 224 -9.18 4.72 -11.93
C PRO A 224 -9.39 3.73 -13.09
N ASN A 225 -9.99 4.16 -14.17
CA ASN A 225 -10.09 3.34 -15.38
C ASN A 225 -8.69 3.03 -15.95
N LYS A 226 -8.60 2.04 -16.84
CA LYS A 226 -7.32 1.56 -17.39
C LYS A 226 -6.50 2.69 -17.99
N ASP A 227 -7.12 3.59 -18.77
CA ASP A 227 -6.42 4.70 -19.43
C ASP A 227 -5.78 5.68 -18.43
N LYS A 228 -6.38 5.83 -17.25
CA LYS A 228 -5.82 6.63 -16.16
C LYS A 228 -4.73 5.87 -15.41
N LEU A 229 -4.92 4.58 -15.18
CA LEU A 229 -3.89 3.73 -14.54
C LEU A 229 -2.63 3.64 -15.38
N ASP A 230 -2.75 3.62 -16.70
CA ASP A 230 -1.60 3.57 -17.61
C ASP A 230 -0.74 4.86 -17.59
N LYS A 231 -1.28 5.96 -17.05
CA LYS A 231 -0.53 7.20 -16.80
C LYS A 231 0.30 7.15 -15.53
N LEU A 232 0.10 6.16 -14.68
CA LEU A 232 0.81 6.01 -13.41
C LEU A 232 1.77 4.84 -13.46
N ASN A 233 2.85 4.96 -12.72
CA ASN A 233 3.80 3.90 -12.44
C ASN A 233 3.85 3.66 -10.92
N PRO A 234 2.85 2.96 -10.36
CA PRO A 234 2.88 2.60 -8.95
C PRO A 234 3.86 1.46 -8.71
N ILE A 235 4.68 1.60 -7.67
CA ILE A 235 5.71 0.62 -7.32
C ILE A 235 5.64 0.21 -5.85
N TYR A 236 6.13 -1.00 -5.56
CA TYR A 236 6.46 -1.44 -4.21
C TYR A 236 7.94 -1.18 -3.93
N LEU A 237 8.21 -0.36 -2.91
CA LEU A 237 9.59 -0.05 -2.54
C LEU A 237 10.34 -1.28 -2.01
N SER A 238 9.63 -2.19 -1.33
CA SER A 238 10.18 -3.45 -0.79
C SER A 238 10.83 -4.34 -1.85
N TYR A 239 10.43 -4.21 -3.12
CA TYR A 239 11.09 -4.90 -4.22
C TYR A 239 12.55 -4.45 -4.40
N PHE A 240 12.81 -3.17 -4.26
CA PHE A 240 14.11 -2.54 -4.58
C PHE A 240 15.05 -2.45 -3.38
N VAL A 241 14.52 -2.44 -2.16
CA VAL A 241 15.31 -2.30 -0.94
C VAL A 241 14.98 -3.42 0.04
N LYS A 242 15.98 -3.84 0.81
CA LYS A 242 15.76 -4.86 1.83
C LYS A 242 14.75 -4.34 2.86
N TRP A 243 13.56 -4.93 2.85
CA TRP A 243 12.48 -4.59 3.75
C TRP A 243 12.51 -5.47 4.98
N ASN A 244 12.50 -4.86 6.18
CA ASN A 244 12.55 -5.59 7.43
C ASN A 244 11.49 -5.03 8.40
N SER A 245 10.66 -5.91 8.91
CA SER A 245 9.62 -5.53 9.88
C SER A 245 10.17 -5.10 11.25
N TYR A 246 11.44 -5.41 11.55
CA TYR A 246 12.09 -5.15 12.84
C TYR A 246 13.06 -3.97 12.86
N SER A 247 13.41 -3.40 11.73
CA SER A 247 14.41 -2.31 11.63
C SER A 247 13.74 -0.98 11.36
#